data_5b5e8f95a4190725ca47b19071a72c4d
#
_entry.id   5b5e8f95a4190725ca47b19071a72c4d
#
_cell.length_a   1.000
_cell.length_b   1.000
_cell.length_c   1.000
_cell.angle_alpha   90.00
_cell.angle_beta   90.00
_cell.angle_gamma   90.00
#
_symmetry.space_group_name_H-M   'P 1'
#
loop_
_entity.id
_entity.type
_entity.pdbx_description
1 polymer ?
#
loop_
_entity_poly.entity_id
_entity_poly.type
_entity_poly.pdbx_seq_one_letter_code
_entity_poly.pdbx_strand_id
1 'polypeptide(L)'
;SDSTRHALAYGRFEEMITDSYSLLPNIQQVVHRAYDHYGQPVESTSDTGVYANTASNMFRAYLTTRDRDLKLMTQHDLEEYQKETKSLSVVTATRNFVKQTFEKVYNEDGLFSKVFDIEPMWHNSPDSAFQAIKAINTTMVHPGNLAPLASSIQSSLQAAELQAVCDVVGWLANEYSVAESDEEDSPSSRKHREYAARLLVENLWPFTDNAFTAEITKSISRASVPDSALKIGPVENGVASSNAYPLVKRAVELLATFDQAMPKERSVSL
;
A
#
# COMPACT_ATOMS: atom_id res chain seq x y z
N SER A 1 -22.62 -12.34 11.36
CA SER A 1 -21.48 -13.28 11.39
C SER A 1 -20.59 -13.05 10.17
N ASP A 2 -19.35 -13.55 10.21
CA ASP A 2 -18.40 -13.46 9.09
C ASP A 2 -18.96 -14.12 7.84
N SER A 3 -19.62 -15.26 7.99
CA SER A 3 -20.30 -15.96 6.90
C SER A 3 -21.35 -15.09 6.20
N THR A 4 -22.13 -14.31 6.95
CA THR A 4 -23.13 -13.40 6.37
C THR A 4 -22.47 -12.25 5.59
N ARG A 5 -21.39 -11.66 6.13
CA ARG A 5 -20.65 -10.60 5.44
C ARG A 5 -20.01 -11.12 4.16
N HIS A 6 -19.40 -12.31 4.21
CA HIS A 6 -18.81 -12.95 3.04
C HIS A 6 -19.88 -13.25 1.97
N ALA A 7 -21.03 -13.79 2.35
CA ALA A 7 -22.13 -14.06 1.42
C ALA A 7 -22.65 -12.78 0.73
N LEU A 8 -22.77 -11.68 1.48
CA LEU A 8 -23.16 -10.37 0.92
C LEU A 8 -22.09 -9.79 0.00
N ALA A 9 -20.80 -9.99 0.33
CA ALA A 9 -19.70 -9.46 -0.43
C ALA A 9 -19.42 -10.21 -1.74
N TYR A 10 -19.62 -11.52 -1.75
CA TYR A 10 -19.20 -12.37 -2.86
C TYR A 10 -20.35 -13.19 -3.47
N GLY A 11 -21.18 -13.84 -2.68
CA GLY A 11 -22.14 -14.82 -3.17
C GLY A 11 -23.06 -14.29 -4.26
N ARG A 12 -23.73 -13.16 -4.00
CA ARG A 12 -24.61 -12.54 -4.98
C ARG A 12 -23.89 -12.08 -6.24
N PHE A 13 -22.67 -11.58 -6.09
CA PHE A 13 -21.87 -11.10 -7.23
C PHE A 13 -21.39 -12.28 -8.10
N GLU A 14 -20.99 -13.38 -7.48
CA GLU A 14 -20.59 -14.60 -8.20
C GLU A 14 -21.79 -15.24 -8.92
N GLU A 15 -22.98 -15.25 -8.32
CA GLU A 15 -24.21 -15.65 -9.01
C GLU A 15 -24.48 -14.79 -10.24
N MET A 16 -24.38 -13.46 -10.11
CA MET A 16 -24.58 -12.54 -11.23
C MET A 16 -23.56 -12.78 -12.36
N ILE A 17 -22.29 -13.04 -12.05
CA ILE A 17 -21.29 -13.39 -13.06
C ILE A 17 -21.68 -14.70 -13.75
N THR A 18 -22.11 -15.71 -13.00
CA THR A 18 -22.52 -16.99 -13.55
C THR A 18 -23.73 -16.84 -14.47
N ASP A 19 -24.75 -16.10 -14.04
CA ASP A 19 -25.97 -15.84 -14.83
C ASP A 19 -25.68 -15.00 -16.08
N SER A 20 -24.66 -14.15 -16.03
CA SER A 20 -24.26 -13.27 -17.12
C SER A 20 -23.13 -13.87 -18.00
N TYR A 21 -22.75 -15.12 -17.79
CA TYR A 21 -21.60 -15.75 -18.44
C TYR A 21 -21.65 -15.65 -19.98
N SER A 22 -22.82 -15.78 -20.57
CA SER A 22 -23.01 -15.64 -22.02
C SER A 22 -22.79 -14.21 -22.55
N LEU A 23 -22.82 -13.20 -21.68
CA LEU A 23 -22.62 -11.79 -22.03
C LEU A 23 -21.16 -11.32 -21.86
N LEU A 24 -20.36 -12.05 -21.09
CA LEU A 24 -18.96 -11.70 -20.82
C LEU A 24 -18.12 -11.56 -22.10
N PRO A 25 -18.24 -12.43 -23.13
CA PRO A 25 -17.48 -12.27 -24.37
C PRO A 25 -17.72 -10.94 -25.07
N ASN A 26 -18.93 -10.40 -25.02
CA ASN A 26 -19.26 -9.11 -25.64
C ASN A 26 -18.62 -7.94 -24.85
N ILE A 27 -18.61 -8.03 -23.53
CA ILE A 27 -17.94 -7.05 -22.65
C ILE A 27 -16.43 -7.07 -22.92
N GLN A 28 -15.83 -8.24 -22.93
CA GLN A 28 -14.40 -8.45 -23.18
C GLN A 28 -14.00 -7.94 -24.56
N GLN A 29 -14.82 -8.17 -25.58
CA GLN A 29 -14.57 -7.68 -26.92
C GLN A 29 -14.51 -6.15 -26.98
N VAL A 30 -15.37 -5.45 -26.25
CA VAL A 30 -15.33 -3.98 -26.17
C VAL A 30 -14.05 -3.52 -25.51
N VAL A 31 -13.64 -4.17 -24.40
CA VAL A 31 -12.40 -3.83 -23.68
C VAL A 31 -11.17 -4.06 -24.58
N HIS A 32 -11.12 -5.17 -25.32
CA HIS A 32 -10.01 -5.49 -26.22
C HIS A 32 -9.91 -4.59 -27.45
N ARG A 33 -10.96 -3.86 -27.78
CA ARG A 33 -10.91 -2.80 -28.80
C ARG A 33 -10.14 -1.57 -28.33
N ALA A 34 -9.98 -1.40 -27.03
CA ALA A 34 -9.28 -0.26 -26.42
C ALA A 34 -7.91 -0.66 -25.83
N TYR A 35 -7.81 -1.85 -25.28
CA TYR A 35 -6.65 -2.29 -24.50
C TYR A 35 -6.20 -3.70 -24.91
N ASP A 36 -4.89 -3.95 -24.81
CA ASP A 36 -4.34 -5.31 -24.89
C ASP A 36 -4.57 -6.08 -23.57
N HIS A 37 -4.11 -7.31 -23.49
CA HIS A 37 -4.26 -8.17 -22.32
C HIS A 37 -3.68 -7.55 -21.02
N TYR A 38 -2.63 -6.73 -21.13
CA TYR A 38 -1.98 -6.06 -20.00
C TYR A 38 -2.53 -4.65 -19.73
N GLY A 39 -3.61 -4.26 -20.40
CA GLY A 39 -4.23 -2.95 -20.23
C GLY A 39 -3.50 -1.80 -20.92
N GLN A 40 -2.59 -2.10 -21.85
CA GLN A 40 -1.98 -1.06 -22.68
C GLN A 40 -2.94 -0.63 -23.79
N PRO A 41 -2.97 0.67 -24.14
CA PRO A 41 -3.73 1.13 -25.29
C PRO A 41 -3.31 0.39 -26.57
N VAL A 42 -4.29 -0.09 -27.37
CA VAL A 42 -4.03 -0.61 -28.70
C VAL A 42 -3.77 0.54 -29.68
N GLU A 43 -3.32 0.22 -30.91
CA GLU A 43 -3.11 1.23 -31.95
C GLU A 43 -4.38 2.06 -32.19
N SER A 44 -4.20 3.39 -32.23
CA SER A 44 -5.31 4.32 -32.34
C SER A 44 -5.98 4.22 -33.72
N THR A 45 -7.27 3.90 -33.72
CA THR A 45 -8.15 3.99 -34.88
C THR A 45 -9.21 5.07 -34.62
N SER A 46 -10.05 5.39 -35.59
CA SER A 46 -11.15 6.38 -35.42
C SER A 46 -12.10 6.04 -34.27
N ASP A 47 -12.24 4.76 -33.91
CA ASP A 47 -13.20 4.28 -32.92
C ASP A 47 -12.59 3.97 -31.55
N THR A 48 -11.26 3.97 -31.42
CA THR A 48 -10.56 3.58 -30.17
C THR A 48 -11.00 4.43 -28.97
N GLY A 49 -11.21 5.73 -29.14
CA GLY A 49 -11.68 6.61 -28.07
C GLY A 49 -13.08 6.26 -27.56
N VAL A 50 -13.99 5.82 -28.43
CA VAL A 50 -15.35 5.39 -28.05
C VAL A 50 -15.26 4.10 -27.22
N TYR A 51 -14.44 3.14 -27.63
CA TYR A 51 -14.26 1.88 -26.90
C TYR A 51 -13.57 2.11 -25.56
N ALA A 52 -12.57 2.99 -25.48
CA ALA A 52 -11.90 3.35 -24.23
C ALA A 52 -12.87 3.99 -23.23
N ASN A 53 -13.72 4.92 -23.69
CA ASN A 53 -14.76 5.51 -22.85
C ASN A 53 -15.80 4.49 -22.38
N THR A 54 -16.23 3.61 -23.26
CA THR A 54 -17.18 2.54 -22.93
C THR A 54 -16.57 1.59 -21.89
N ALA A 55 -15.31 1.15 -22.09
CA ALA A 55 -14.58 0.33 -21.13
C ALA A 55 -14.47 1.03 -19.77
N SER A 56 -14.10 2.32 -19.72
CA SER A 56 -14.03 3.10 -18.49
C SER A 56 -15.37 3.18 -17.77
N ASN A 57 -16.47 3.32 -18.48
CA ASN A 57 -17.80 3.32 -17.89
C ASN A 57 -18.16 1.93 -17.31
N MET A 58 -17.77 0.85 -17.99
CA MET A 58 -17.96 -0.51 -17.49
C MET A 58 -17.10 -0.76 -16.23
N PHE A 59 -15.83 -0.32 -16.21
CA PHE A 59 -14.97 -0.40 -15.02
C PHE A 59 -15.59 0.37 -13.85
N ARG A 60 -16.12 1.56 -14.11
CA ARG A 60 -16.79 2.37 -13.09
C ARG A 60 -18.02 1.67 -12.52
N ALA A 61 -18.89 1.13 -13.37
CA ALA A 61 -20.07 0.40 -12.94
C ALA A 61 -19.69 -0.84 -12.10
N TYR A 62 -18.67 -1.58 -12.53
CA TYR A 62 -18.13 -2.73 -11.81
C TYR A 62 -17.62 -2.33 -10.42
N LEU A 63 -16.70 -1.37 -10.37
CA LEU A 63 -16.06 -0.96 -9.10
C LEU A 63 -17.05 -0.31 -8.14
N THR A 64 -18.03 0.44 -8.63
CA THR A 64 -19.11 0.99 -7.79
C THR A 64 -19.95 -0.12 -7.19
N THR A 65 -20.24 -1.17 -7.95
CA THR A 65 -20.97 -2.34 -7.44
C THR A 65 -20.16 -3.08 -6.39
N ARG A 66 -18.86 -3.31 -6.63
CA ARG A 66 -17.98 -3.95 -5.64
C ARG A 66 -17.83 -3.10 -4.38
N ASP A 67 -17.66 -1.80 -4.50
CA ASP A 67 -17.58 -0.87 -3.36
C ASP A 67 -18.83 -0.99 -2.46
N ARG A 68 -20.01 -1.05 -3.07
CA ARG A 68 -21.28 -1.26 -2.35
C ARG A 68 -21.32 -2.62 -1.64
N ASP A 69 -20.99 -3.69 -2.36
CA ASP A 69 -21.12 -5.05 -1.86
C ASP A 69 -20.07 -5.38 -0.77
N LEU A 70 -18.88 -4.78 -0.85
CA LEU A 70 -17.79 -4.95 0.12
C LEU A 70 -17.89 -4.02 1.33
N LYS A 71 -18.78 -3.03 1.31
CA LYS A 71 -18.82 -1.97 2.32
C LYS A 71 -18.83 -2.48 3.76
N LEU A 72 -19.74 -3.43 4.09
CA LEU A 72 -19.84 -3.96 5.44
C LEU A 72 -18.60 -4.75 5.87
N MET A 73 -18.00 -5.49 4.94
CA MET A 73 -16.76 -6.22 5.21
C MET A 73 -15.60 -5.26 5.47
N THR A 74 -15.43 -4.26 4.62
CA THR A 74 -14.37 -3.24 4.74
C THR A 74 -14.50 -2.45 6.04
N GLN A 75 -15.72 -2.06 6.42
CA GLN A 75 -15.97 -1.39 7.70
C GLN A 75 -15.58 -2.27 8.89
N HIS A 76 -15.98 -3.54 8.87
CA HIS A 76 -15.63 -4.47 9.93
C HIS A 76 -14.12 -4.68 10.05
N ASP A 77 -13.43 -4.85 8.93
CA ASP A 77 -11.96 -5.03 8.92
C ASP A 77 -11.23 -3.82 9.50
N LEU A 78 -11.72 -2.62 9.18
CA LEU A 78 -11.17 -1.38 9.73
C LEU A 78 -11.43 -1.26 11.24
N GLU A 79 -12.63 -1.63 11.71
CA GLU A 79 -12.95 -1.66 13.14
C GLU A 79 -12.07 -2.66 13.90
N GLU A 80 -11.86 -3.86 13.35
CA GLU A 80 -10.96 -4.86 13.94
C GLU A 80 -9.52 -4.36 13.98
N TYR A 81 -9.02 -3.75 12.89
CA TYR A 81 -7.71 -3.14 12.87
C TYR A 81 -7.56 -2.08 13.97
N GLN A 82 -8.54 -1.18 14.14
CA GLN A 82 -8.54 -0.16 15.18
C GLN A 82 -8.58 -0.75 16.60
N LYS A 83 -9.22 -1.89 16.81
CA LYS A 83 -9.18 -2.61 18.09
C LYS A 83 -7.81 -3.25 18.31
N GLU A 84 -7.25 -3.88 17.30
CA GLU A 84 -5.94 -4.52 17.38
C GLU A 84 -4.83 -3.51 17.67
N THR A 85 -4.89 -2.29 17.15
CA THR A 85 -3.91 -1.22 17.47
C THR A 85 -3.91 -0.83 18.94
N LYS A 86 -5.00 -1.11 19.68
CA LYS A 86 -5.13 -0.83 21.12
C LYS A 86 -4.76 -2.04 21.99
N SER A 87 -4.98 -3.25 21.49
CA SER A 87 -4.77 -4.49 22.23
C SER A 87 -3.41 -5.16 21.95
N LEU A 88 -2.87 -4.91 20.77
CA LEU A 88 -1.54 -5.34 20.32
C LEU A 88 -0.64 -4.10 20.15
N SER A 89 0.58 -4.29 19.65
CA SER A 89 1.36 -3.16 19.18
C SER A 89 0.80 -2.65 17.84
N VAL A 90 0.89 -1.35 17.59
CA VAL A 90 0.50 -0.76 16.30
C VAL A 90 1.23 -1.40 15.12
N VAL A 91 2.48 -1.81 15.32
CA VAL A 91 3.30 -2.52 14.33
C VAL A 91 2.69 -3.87 13.98
N THR A 92 2.35 -4.69 14.98
CA THR A 92 1.76 -6.01 14.77
C THR A 92 0.38 -5.92 14.12
N ALA A 93 -0.47 -5.03 14.63
CA ALA A 93 -1.81 -4.79 14.08
C ALA A 93 -1.73 -4.35 12.61
N THR A 94 -0.81 -3.45 12.27
CA THR A 94 -0.65 -2.96 10.90
C THR A 94 -0.15 -4.07 9.97
N ARG A 95 0.80 -4.91 10.41
CA ARG A 95 1.26 -6.07 9.63
C ARG A 95 0.12 -7.03 9.31
N ASN A 96 -0.71 -7.37 10.30
CA ASN A 96 -1.87 -8.23 10.13
C ASN A 96 -2.86 -7.62 9.12
N PHE A 97 -3.17 -6.35 9.29
CA PHE A 97 -4.12 -5.64 8.43
C PHE A 97 -3.65 -5.57 6.98
N VAL A 98 -2.37 -5.29 6.74
CA VAL A 98 -1.79 -5.28 5.39
C VAL A 98 -1.87 -6.66 4.74
N LYS A 99 -1.46 -7.73 5.45
CA LYS A 99 -1.51 -9.10 4.92
C LYS A 99 -2.94 -9.49 4.51
N GLN A 100 -3.91 -9.26 5.38
CA GLN A 100 -5.32 -9.55 5.09
C GLN A 100 -5.86 -8.72 3.93
N THR A 101 -5.48 -7.45 3.86
CA THR A 101 -5.92 -6.56 2.78
C THR A 101 -5.33 -6.98 1.44
N PHE A 102 -4.07 -7.35 1.37
CA PHE A 102 -3.45 -7.82 0.13
C PHE A 102 -4.10 -9.08 -0.43
N GLU A 103 -4.48 -10.03 0.43
CA GLU A 103 -5.25 -11.20 0.00
C GLU A 103 -6.60 -10.81 -0.62
N LYS A 104 -7.30 -9.85 -0.02
CA LYS A 104 -8.58 -9.36 -0.55
C LYS A 104 -8.40 -8.63 -1.88
N VAL A 105 -7.39 -7.77 -1.98
CA VAL A 105 -7.05 -7.06 -3.22
C VAL A 105 -6.71 -8.04 -4.33
N TYR A 106 -5.97 -9.10 -4.03
CA TYR A 106 -5.65 -10.16 -4.99
C TYR A 106 -6.91 -10.89 -5.49
N ASN A 107 -7.85 -11.19 -4.60
CA ASN A 107 -9.13 -11.80 -4.98
C ASN A 107 -9.97 -10.86 -5.86
N GLU A 108 -10.02 -9.57 -5.52
CA GLU A 108 -10.73 -8.56 -6.33
C GLU A 108 -10.06 -8.38 -7.72
N ASP A 109 -8.74 -8.45 -7.80
CA ASP A 109 -7.99 -8.44 -9.07
C ASP A 109 -8.37 -9.64 -9.94
N GLY A 110 -8.43 -10.82 -9.35
CA GLY A 110 -8.88 -12.03 -10.03
C GLY A 110 -10.31 -11.96 -10.57
N LEU A 111 -11.23 -11.40 -9.78
CA LEU A 111 -12.63 -11.19 -10.22
C LEU A 111 -12.71 -10.17 -11.38
N PHE A 112 -11.97 -9.08 -11.29
CA PHE A 112 -11.89 -8.08 -12.34
C PHE A 112 -11.37 -8.67 -13.65
N SER A 113 -10.27 -9.42 -13.58
CA SER A 113 -9.65 -10.10 -14.72
C SER A 113 -10.60 -11.14 -15.35
N LYS A 114 -11.37 -11.86 -14.53
CA LYS A 114 -12.37 -12.81 -14.99
C LYS A 114 -13.50 -12.13 -15.79
N VAL A 115 -13.93 -10.95 -15.38
CA VAL A 115 -15.02 -10.23 -16.05
C VAL A 115 -14.54 -9.58 -17.35
N PHE A 116 -13.38 -8.92 -17.34
CA PHE A 116 -12.93 -8.07 -18.45
C PHE A 116 -11.84 -8.71 -19.33
N ASP A 117 -11.29 -9.85 -18.93
CA ASP A 117 -10.23 -10.58 -19.63
C ASP A 117 -8.98 -9.70 -19.88
N ILE A 118 -8.64 -8.86 -18.92
CA ILE A 118 -7.39 -8.09 -18.88
C ILE A 118 -6.75 -8.20 -17.52
N GLU A 119 -5.43 -8.13 -17.48
CA GLU A 119 -4.60 -8.03 -16.27
C GLU A 119 -3.87 -6.69 -16.29
N PRO A 120 -4.51 -5.57 -15.87
CA PRO A 120 -3.91 -4.26 -15.92
C PRO A 120 -2.64 -4.21 -15.08
N MET A 121 -1.52 -3.87 -15.72
CA MET A 121 -0.24 -3.77 -15.04
C MET A 121 -0.01 -2.34 -14.52
N TRP A 122 0.65 -2.25 -13.38
CA TRP A 122 1.14 -0.98 -12.86
C TRP A 122 2.29 -0.47 -13.73
N HIS A 123 2.04 0.59 -14.47
CA HIS A 123 3.03 1.29 -15.28
C HIS A 123 2.59 2.75 -15.51
N ASN A 124 3.51 3.55 -16.04
CA ASN A 124 3.34 4.99 -16.12
C ASN A 124 2.58 5.50 -17.36
N SER A 125 2.05 4.63 -18.23
CA SER A 125 1.26 5.08 -19.38
C SER A 125 -0.02 5.78 -18.93
N PRO A 126 -0.23 7.06 -19.26
CA PRO A 126 -1.41 7.82 -18.82
C PRO A 126 -2.72 7.30 -19.41
N ASP A 127 -2.66 6.62 -20.55
CA ASP A 127 -3.82 6.13 -21.28
C ASP A 127 -4.09 4.64 -21.04
N SER A 128 -3.40 4.03 -20.08
CA SER A 128 -3.59 2.61 -19.77
C SER A 128 -4.91 2.34 -19.03
N ALA A 129 -5.37 1.09 -19.12
CA ALA A 129 -6.53 0.63 -18.35
C ALA A 129 -6.28 0.78 -16.85
N PHE A 130 -5.06 0.54 -16.37
CA PHE A 130 -4.69 0.73 -14.98
C PHE A 130 -4.93 2.18 -14.51
N GLN A 131 -4.54 3.18 -15.31
CA GLN A 131 -4.77 4.59 -14.97
C GLN A 131 -6.26 4.95 -15.03
N ALA A 132 -7.02 4.39 -15.97
CA ALA A 132 -8.47 4.56 -16.03
C ALA A 132 -9.16 3.99 -14.77
N ILE A 133 -8.73 2.81 -14.29
CA ILE A 133 -9.22 2.19 -13.06
C ILE A 133 -8.83 3.03 -11.83
N LYS A 134 -7.58 3.46 -11.76
CA LYS A 134 -7.06 4.31 -10.66
C LYS A 134 -7.81 5.64 -10.53
N ALA A 135 -8.26 6.20 -11.65
CA ALA A 135 -9.03 7.46 -11.67
C ALA A 135 -10.48 7.32 -11.16
N ILE A 136 -10.98 6.09 -10.96
CA ILE A 136 -12.33 5.87 -10.46
C ILE A 136 -12.35 6.11 -8.95
N ASN A 137 -13.20 7.05 -8.54
CA ASN A 137 -13.34 7.38 -7.12
C ASN A 137 -14.20 6.32 -6.41
N THR A 138 -13.56 5.48 -5.61
CA THR A 138 -14.18 4.48 -4.73
C THR A 138 -13.61 4.57 -3.34
N THR A 139 -14.34 4.04 -2.35
CA THR A 139 -13.88 3.94 -0.96
C THR A 139 -13.21 2.60 -0.66
N MET A 140 -13.36 1.62 -1.55
CA MET A 140 -12.75 0.31 -1.40
C MET A 140 -11.28 0.28 -1.83
N VAL A 141 -10.53 -0.60 -1.20
CA VAL A 141 -9.18 -0.96 -1.63
C VAL A 141 -9.29 -1.98 -2.77
N HIS A 142 -8.74 -1.66 -3.91
CA HIS A 142 -8.68 -2.55 -5.07
C HIS A 142 -7.33 -2.38 -5.80
N PRO A 143 -6.98 -3.22 -6.80
CA PRO A 143 -5.66 -3.19 -7.43
C PRO A 143 -5.24 -1.81 -7.95
N GLY A 144 -6.17 -1.01 -8.48
CA GLY A 144 -5.92 0.35 -8.94
C GLY A 144 -5.92 1.42 -7.85
N ASN A 145 -6.40 1.13 -6.64
CA ASN A 145 -6.58 2.12 -5.57
C ASN A 145 -6.18 1.58 -4.20
N LEU A 146 -4.93 1.81 -3.78
CA LEU A 146 -4.41 1.49 -2.45
C LEU A 146 -4.49 2.69 -1.47
N ALA A 147 -5.02 3.83 -1.90
CA ALA A 147 -5.11 5.03 -1.08
C ALA A 147 -5.92 4.86 0.22
N PRO A 148 -7.06 4.14 0.24
CA PRO A 148 -7.77 3.88 1.50
C PRO A 148 -6.95 3.07 2.51
N LEU A 149 -6.19 2.06 2.04
CA LEU A 149 -5.27 1.29 2.88
C LEU A 149 -4.17 2.20 3.45
N ALA A 150 -3.51 2.99 2.59
CA ALA A 150 -2.49 3.94 2.99
C ALA A 150 -3.01 4.92 4.03
N SER A 151 -4.18 5.50 3.83
CA SER A 151 -4.80 6.44 4.76
C SER A 151 -5.06 5.81 6.13
N SER A 152 -5.54 4.58 6.17
CA SER A 152 -5.78 3.84 7.42
C SER A 152 -4.49 3.59 8.19
N ILE A 153 -3.43 3.17 7.49
CA ILE A 153 -2.11 2.96 8.08
C ILE A 153 -1.52 4.27 8.61
N GLN A 154 -1.53 5.32 7.80
CA GLN A 154 -1.01 6.64 8.18
C GLN A 154 -1.74 7.21 9.39
N SER A 155 -3.07 7.09 9.44
CA SER A 155 -3.87 7.52 10.61
C SER A 155 -3.47 6.79 11.89
N SER A 156 -3.19 5.51 11.82
CA SER A 156 -2.76 4.71 12.99
C SER A 156 -1.32 5.03 13.41
N LEU A 157 -0.45 5.36 12.44
CA LEU A 157 0.96 5.65 12.70
C LEU A 157 1.24 7.12 13.02
N GLN A 158 0.29 8.03 12.77
CA GLN A 158 0.49 9.47 12.96
C GLN A 158 0.82 9.85 14.41
N ALA A 159 0.25 9.14 15.39
CA ALA A 159 0.51 9.33 16.80
C ALA A 159 1.60 8.40 17.36
N ALA A 160 2.15 7.51 16.53
CA ALA A 160 3.17 6.57 16.93
C ALA A 160 4.57 7.22 16.91
N GLU A 161 5.50 6.60 17.64
CA GLU A 161 6.91 6.99 17.58
C GLU A 161 7.52 6.65 16.22
N LEU A 162 8.54 7.39 15.80
CA LEU A 162 9.25 7.18 14.54
C LEU A 162 9.74 5.72 14.39
N GLN A 163 10.16 5.07 15.48
CA GLN A 163 10.57 3.67 15.45
C GLN A 163 9.45 2.76 14.93
N ALA A 164 8.22 2.93 15.39
CA ALA A 164 7.08 2.14 14.93
C ALA A 164 6.76 2.38 13.44
N VAL A 165 6.88 3.62 12.97
CA VAL A 165 6.75 3.95 11.54
C VAL A 165 7.82 3.21 10.73
N CYS A 166 9.08 3.29 11.15
CA CYS A 166 10.21 2.62 10.50
C CYS A 166 10.08 1.09 10.53
N ASP A 167 9.60 0.52 11.64
CA ASP A 167 9.40 -0.93 11.78
C ASP A 167 8.31 -1.46 10.82
N VAL A 168 7.24 -0.71 10.61
CA VAL A 168 6.18 -1.07 9.64
C VAL A 168 6.70 -0.98 8.21
N VAL A 169 7.33 0.14 7.87
CA VAL A 169 7.78 0.42 6.49
C VAL A 169 8.94 -0.51 6.11
N GLY A 170 9.90 -0.70 7.01
CA GLY A 170 11.01 -1.63 6.83
C GLY A 170 10.55 -3.07 6.71
N TRP A 171 9.58 -3.50 7.55
CA TRP A 171 8.97 -4.81 7.41
C TRP A 171 8.33 -4.99 6.04
N LEU A 172 7.51 -4.03 5.59
CA LEU A 172 6.82 -4.11 4.31
C LEU A 172 7.81 -4.23 3.13
N ALA A 173 8.88 -3.46 3.18
CA ALA A 173 9.93 -3.51 2.16
C ALA A 173 10.67 -4.85 2.14
N ASN A 174 10.91 -5.46 3.30
CA ASN A 174 11.63 -6.73 3.42
C ASN A 174 10.74 -7.96 3.16
N GLU A 175 9.52 -7.98 3.71
CA GLU A 175 8.60 -9.12 3.58
C GLU A 175 8.25 -9.40 2.11
N TYR A 176 8.12 -8.34 1.31
CA TYR A 176 7.74 -8.42 -0.10
C TYR A 176 8.93 -8.10 -1.04
N SER A 177 10.15 -8.19 -0.56
CA SER A 177 11.33 -8.11 -1.42
C SER A 177 11.44 -9.35 -2.31
N VAL A 178 12.16 -9.22 -3.41
CA VAL A 178 12.54 -10.38 -4.23
C VAL A 178 13.50 -11.22 -3.41
N ALA A 179 13.05 -12.37 -2.90
CA ALA A 179 13.95 -13.33 -2.28
C ALA A 179 14.91 -13.88 -3.34
N GLU A 180 16.20 -13.95 -3.02
CA GLU A 180 17.22 -14.58 -3.88
C GLU A 180 17.04 -16.12 -3.99
N SER A 181 15.96 -16.68 -3.43
CA SER A 181 15.68 -18.11 -3.46
C SER A 181 14.90 -18.48 -4.73
N ASP A 182 15.38 -19.46 -5.45
CA ASP A 182 14.80 -20.12 -6.64
C ASP A 182 13.45 -20.83 -6.39
N GLU A 183 12.71 -20.50 -5.35
CA GLU A 183 11.36 -21.01 -5.15
C GLU A 183 10.44 -20.35 -6.16
N GLU A 184 9.69 -21.17 -6.90
CA GLU A 184 8.71 -20.78 -7.91
C GLU A 184 7.85 -19.62 -7.39
N ASP A 185 8.04 -18.45 -8.00
CA ASP A 185 7.36 -17.23 -7.66
C ASP A 185 5.87 -17.33 -8.04
N SER A 186 5.03 -17.56 -7.06
CA SER A 186 3.60 -17.72 -7.31
C SER A 186 2.98 -16.42 -7.87
N PRO A 187 1.91 -16.51 -8.68
CA PRO A 187 1.19 -15.31 -9.16
C PRO A 187 0.73 -14.40 -8.02
N SER A 188 0.31 -14.97 -6.89
CA SER A 188 -0.08 -14.25 -5.69
C SER A 188 1.11 -13.47 -5.10
N SER A 189 2.28 -14.10 -4.98
CA SER A 189 3.50 -13.46 -4.46
C SER A 189 3.93 -12.26 -5.31
N ARG A 190 3.87 -12.41 -6.65
CA ARG A 190 4.19 -11.30 -7.58
C ARG A 190 3.24 -10.12 -7.40
N LYS A 191 1.95 -10.38 -7.27
CA LYS A 191 0.94 -9.32 -7.05
C LYS A 191 1.11 -8.66 -5.69
N HIS A 192 1.38 -9.40 -4.63
CA HIS A 192 1.63 -8.82 -3.30
C HIS A 192 2.88 -7.94 -3.30
N ARG A 193 3.94 -8.32 -4.01
CA ARG A 193 5.12 -7.45 -4.19
C ARG A 193 4.78 -6.16 -4.93
N GLU A 194 3.96 -6.24 -5.98
CA GLU A 194 3.48 -5.05 -6.70
C GLU A 194 2.70 -4.11 -5.77
N TYR A 195 1.76 -4.65 -4.98
CA TYR A 195 0.98 -3.84 -4.03
C TYR A 195 1.88 -3.19 -2.97
N ALA A 196 2.83 -3.95 -2.43
CA ALA A 196 3.79 -3.43 -1.45
C ALA A 196 4.66 -2.32 -2.04
N ALA A 197 5.21 -2.52 -3.24
CA ALA A 197 6.03 -1.52 -3.92
C ALA A 197 5.25 -0.22 -4.17
N ARG A 198 4.01 -0.33 -4.64
CA ARG A 198 3.15 0.85 -4.88
C ARG A 198 2.79 1.56 -3.59
N LEU A 199 2.38 0.83 -2.56
CA LEU A 199 2.05 1.38 -1.25
C LEU A 199 3.24 2.14 -0.64
N LEU A 200 4.45 1.59 -0.75
CA LEU A 200 5.69 2.22 -0.31
C LEU A 200 5.98 3.49 -1.10
N VAL A 201 6.09 3.38 -2.42
CA VAL A 201 6.51 4.48 -3.29
C VAL A 201 5.51 5.64 -3.29
N GLU A 202 4.22 5.32 -3.42
CA GLU A 202 3.19 6.35 -3.56
C GLU A 202 2.79 7.00 -2.23
N ASN A 203 2.93 6.29 -1.10
CA ASN A 203 2.33 6.72 0.16
C ASN A 203 3.26 6.65 1.38
N LEU A 204 3.88 5.50 1.65
CA LEU A 204 4.50 5.29 2.97
C LEU A 204 5.92 5.86 3.07
N TRP A 205 6.72 5.86 2.02
CA TRP A 205 8.01 6.53 2.05
C TRP A 205 7.87 8.05 2.19
N PRO A 206 7.01 8.76 1.44
CA PRO A 206 6.75 10.17 1.69
C PRO A 206 6.26 10.46 3.10
N PHE A 207 5.41 9.59 3.65
CA PHE A 207 4.94 9.70 5.03
C PHE A 207 6.09 9.53 6.04
N THR A 208 6.99 8.57 5.83
CA THR A 208 8.16 8.32 6.68
C THR A 208 9.15 9.47 6.61
N ASP A 209 9.42 10.03 5.43
CA ASP A 209 10.25 11.22 5.25
C ASP A 209 9.71 12.41 6.08
N ASN A 210 8.41 12.63 6.05
CA ASN A 210 7.75 13.68 6.82
C ASN A 210 7.83 13.43 8.34
N ALA A 211 7.62 12.18 8.77
CA ALA A 211 7.73 11.80 10.18
C ALA A 211 9.16 11.98 10.70
N PHE A 212 10.15 11.60 9.91
CA PHE A 212 11.56 11.81 10.23
C PHE A 212 11.91 13.30 10.34
N THR A 213 11.51 14.11 9.36
CA THR A 213 11.73 15.55 9.37
C THR A 213 11.08 16.22 10.59
N ALA A 214 9.87 15.80 10.94
CA ALA A 214 9.18 16.30 12.12
C ALA A 214 9.93 15.95 13.43
N GLU A 215 10.44 14.72 13.53
CA GLU A 215 11.20 14.29 14.70
C GLU A 215 12.56 14.99 14.81
N ILE A 216 13.28 15.20 13.70
CA ILE A 216 14.51 16.00 13.65
C ILE A 216 14.22 17.43 14.15
N THR A 217 13.16 18.04 13.63
CA THR A 217 12.78 19.41 14.04
C THR A 217 12.49 19.49 15.54
N LYS A 218 11.74 18.53 16.07
CA LYS A 218 11.36 18.46 17.49
C LYS A 218 12.56 18.17 18.39
N SER A 219 13.35 17.15 18.07
CA SER A 219 14.37 16.60 18.96
C SER A 219 15.72 17.29 18.86
N ILE A 220 16.01 17.94 17.73
CA ILE A 220 17.32 18.53 17.46
C ILE A 220 17.20 20.05 17.24
N SER A 221 16.46 20.48 16.23
CA SER A 221 16.46 21.91 15.83
C SER A 221 15.86 22.84 16.89
N ARG A 222 14.89 22.35 17.70
CA ARG A 222 14.23 23.11 18.78
C ARG A 222 14.71 22.71 20.17
N ALA A 223 15.69 21.83 20.30
CA ALA A 223 16.19 21.42 21.58
C ALA A 223 17.01 22.53 22.23
N SER A 224 16.74 22.83 23.49
CA SER A 224 17.62 23.66 24.31
C SER A 224 18.75 22.79 24.86
N VAL A 225 19.97 23.32 24.79
CA VAL A 225 21.17 22.63 25.30
C VAL A 225 21.46 23.13 26.70
N PRO A 226 21.29 22.30 27.75
CA PRO A 226 21.68 22.71 29.10
C PRO A 226 23.22 22.74 29.22
N ASP A 227 23.76 23.67 29.98
CA ASP A 227 25.21 23.80 30.20
C ASP A 227 25.87 22.52 30.74
N SER A 228 25.11 21.70 31.45
CA SER A 228 25.56 20.40 31.95
C SER A 228 25.89 19.40 30.83
N ALA A 229 25.26 19.54 29.65
CA ALA A 229 25.50 18.66 28.50
C ALA A 229 26.82 18.95 27.79
N LEU A 230 27.44 20.10 28.09
CA LEU A 230 28.75 20.50 27.53
C LEU A 230 29.93 19.99 28.40
N LYS A 231 29.68 19.35 29.54
CA LYS A 231 30.73 18.84 30.42
C LYS A 231 31.23 17.50 29.89
N ILE A 232 32.57 17.40 29.74
CA ILE A 232 33.25 16.15 29.41
C ILE A 232 33.05 15.20 30.61
N GLY A 233 32.51 14.01 30.36
CA GLY A 233 32.32 12.99 31.39
C GLY A 233 33.66 12.41 31.85
N PRO A 234 33.70 11.72 33.00
CA PRO A 234 34.91 11.11 33.52
C PRO A 234 35.49 10.05 32.56
N VAL A 235 36.79 10.02 32.46
CA VAL A 235 37.54 8.96 31.74
C VAL A 235 37.65 7.77 32.66
N GLU A 236 36.98 6.67 32.35
CA GLU A 236 37.11 5.39 33.06
C GLU A 236 37.99 4.43 32.25
N ASN A 237 39.02 3.88 32.87
CA ASN A 237 39.96 2.92 32.28
C ASN A 237 40.66 3.39 30.98
N GLY A 238 40.96 4.68 30.85
CA GLY A 238 41.63 5.22 29.66
C GLY A 238 40.73 5.37 28.42
N VAL A 239 39.45 5.00 28.54
CA VAL A 239 38.43 5.23 27.51
C VAL A 239 37.56 6.38 27.97
N ALA A 240 37.51 7.42 27.16
CA ALA A 240 36.54 8.46 27.38
C ALA A 240 35.16 7.80 27.38
N SER A 241 34.41 7.90 28.50
CA SER A 241 33.03 7.45 28.51
C SER A 241 32.34 8.14 27.34
N SER A 242 31.50 7.43 26.63
CA SER A 242 30.82 7.89 25.40
C SER A 242 29.81 9.02 25.71
N ASN A 243 30.28 10.12 26.30
CA ASN A 243 29.52 11.35 26.43
C ASN A 243 29.59 12.10 25.11
N ALA A 244 29.19 11.40 24.04
CA ALA A 244 28.82 12.11 22.85
C ALA A 244 27.74 13.11 23.26
N TYR A 245 27.91 14.35 22.84
CA TYR A 245 26.95 15.42 23.05
C TYR A 245 25.52 14.89 22.81
N PRO A 246 24.56 15.04 23.74
CA PRO A 246 23.27 14.34 23.67
C PRO A 246 22.52 14.51 22.36
N LEU A 247 22.62 15.71 21.74
CA LEU A 247 22.00 15.97 20.44
C LEU A 247 22.65 15.18 19.31
N VAL A 248 23.98 14.99 19.33
CA VAL A 248 24.70 14.19 18.32
C VAL A 248 24.32 12.71 18.48
N LYS A 249 24.26 12.22 19.72
CA LYS A 249 23.78 10.86 19.99
C LYS A 249 22.36 10.65 19.46
N ARG A 250 21.46 11.58 19.76
CA ARG A 250 20.07 11.55 19.29
C ARG A 250 19.98 11.60 17.75
N ALA A 251 20.79 12.43 17.11
CA ALA A 251 20.85 12.50 15.64
C ALA A 251 21.29 11.15 15.02
N VAL A 252 22.34 10.53 15.58
CA VAL A 252 22.81 9.21 15.11
C VAL A 252 21.75 8.13 15.32
N GLU A 253 21.06 8.11 16.48
CA GLU A 253 19.97 7.19 16.74
C GLU A 253 18.81 7.34 15.76
N LEU A 254 18.42 8.57 15.45
CA LEU A 254 17.36 8.86 14.48
C LEU A 254 17.76 8.43 13.06
N LEU A 255 18.98 8.72 12.64
CA LEU A 255 19.50 8.27 11.35
C LEU A 255 19.56 6.75 11.24
N ALA A 256 20.02 6.06 12.28
CA ALA A 256 20.05 4.60 12.31
C ALA A 256 18.64 4.00 12.24
N THR A 257 17.68 4.58 12.93
CA THR A 257 16.26 4.15 12.89
C THR A 257 15.68 4.35 11.49
N PHE A 258 15.94 5.48 10.87
CA PHE A 258 15.44 5.81 9.52
C PHE A 258 16.08 4.93 8.44
N ASP A 259 17.37 4.64 8.54
CA ASP A 259 18.09 3.78 7.60
C ASP A 259 17.50 2.35 7.53
N GLN A 260 16.93 1.87 8.63
CA GLN A 260 16.24 0.57 8.66
C GLN A 260 14.96 0.53 7.82
N ALA A 261 14.32 1.67 7.59
CA ALA A 261 13.07 1.79 6.84
C ALA A 261 13.27 2.10 5.36
N MET A 262 14.46 2.55 4.97
CA MET A 262 14.72 3.03 3.62
C MET A 262 15.61 2.07 2.84
N PRO A 263 15.35 1.88 1.52
CA PRO A 263 16.29 1.19 0.64
C PRO A 263 17.65 1.88 0.70
N LYS A 264 18.73 1.10 0.61
CA LYS A 264 20.12 1.63 0.68
C LYS A 264 20.38 2.79 -0.28
N GLU A 265 19.77 2.74 -1.45
CA GLU A 265 19.88 3.78 -2.48
C GLU A 265 19.24 5.12 -2.06
N ARG A 266 18.25 5.10 -1.17
CA ARG A 266 17.61 6.33 -0.63
C ARG A 266 18.30 6.85 0.62
N SER A 267 18.88 5.99 1.44
CA SER A 267 19.56 6.40 2.67
C SER A 267 20.87 7.15 2.40
N VAL A 268 21.49 6.92 1.23
CA VAL A 268 22.74 7.58 0.81
C VAL A 268 22.52 9.00 0.27
N SER A 269 21.27 9.37 -0.06
CA SER A 269 20.94 10.70 -0.61
C SER A 269 20.50 11.73 0.44
N LEU A 270 20.59 11.40 1.71
CA LEU A 270 20.39 12.29 2.86
C LEU A 270 21.72 12.72 3.48
#